data_5535fc46a2dea17720b38140bfe34ceb
#
_entry.id   5535fc46a2dea17720b38140bfe34ceb
#
_cell.length_a   1.000
_cell.length_b   1.000
_cell.length_c   1.000
_cell.angle_alpha   90.00
_cell.angle_beta   90.00
_cell.angle_gamma   90.00
#
_symmetry.space_group_name_H-M   'P 1'
#
loop_
_entity.id
_entity.type
_entity.pdbx_description
1 polymer ?
#
loop_
_entity_poly.entity_id
_entity_poly.type
_entity_poly.pdbx_seq_one_letter_code
_entity_poly.pdbx_strand_id
1 'polypeptide(L)'
;AAASLTETLNAIGESYTAEHPEVTFRFNFDSSGTLKTQIQEGADCDLFISAGQKQMNQLDITASADVNKDGLDFVDADSRVNLLENKVVLCVPEGSDKGIDSFDALAEHLKAQDILFCMGNSDVPVGQYTQKILAYYQLDEAALAAAGVITYGSNVKEVTTQVTEGSVDAGVVYCTDAYSAGLTPVDEATKEMCGQVIYPAAVLKAASNAEAAKEFLAYLQTDKAMTVFEGVGFSAV
;
A
#
# COMPACT_ATOMS: atom_id res chain seq x y z
N ALA A 1 -2.79 -7.93 -6.40
CA ALA A 1 -1.81 -6.91 -6.01
C ALA A 1 -2.46 -5.81 -5.21
N ALA A 2 -1.68 -5.11 -4.39
CA ALA A 2 -2.16 -3.97 -3.61
C ALA A 2 -2.80 -2.89 -4.50
N ALA A 3 -3.87 -2.26 -4.01
CA ALA A 3 -4.66 -1.26 -4.75
C ALA A 3 -3.82 -0.08 -5.27
N SER A 4 -2.76 0.31 -4.58
CA SER A 4 -1.81 1.36 -5.00
C SER A 4 -1.04 1.04 -6.28
N LEU A 5 -1.04 -0.22 -6.73
CA LEU A 5 -0.36 -0.67 -7.96
C LEU A 5 -1.31 -0.74 -9.18
N THR A 6 -2.57 -0.33 -9.04
CA THR A 6 -3.59 -0.55 -10.07
C THR A 6 -3.16 0.02 -11.43
N GLU A 7 -2.79 1.29 -11.47
CA GLU A 7 -2.47 1.99 -12.73
C GLU A 7 -1.19 1.45 -13.35
N THR A 8 -0.14 1.27 -12.53
CA THR A 8 1.17 0.81 -13.01
C THR A 8 1.14 -0.63 -13.52
N LEU A 9 0.51 -1.55 -12.79
CA LEU A 9 0.44 -2.96 -13.22
C LEU A 9 -0.47 -3.16 -14.44
N ASN A 10 -1.53 -2.36 -14.61
CA ASN A 10 -2.31 -2.39 -15.84
C ASN A 10 -1.44 -1.96 -17.04
N ALA A 11 -0.72 -0.84 -16.95
CA ALA A 11 0.16 -0.36 -18.01
C ALA A 11 1.31 -1.34 -18.32
N ILE A 12 1.94 -1.91 -17.27
CA ILE A 12 3.00 -2.91 -17.42
C ILE A 12 2.44 -4.20 -18.03
N GLY A 13 1.26 -4.66 -17.61
CA GLY A 13 0.60 -5.85 -18.13
C GLY A 13 0.26 -5.72 -19.63
N GLU A 14 -0.24 -4.56 -20.06
CA GLU A 14 -0.47 -4.27 -21.48
C GLU A 14 0.83 -4.34 -22.28
N SER A 15 1.91 -3.70 -21.77
CA SER A 15 3.23 -3.74 -22.40
C SER A 15 3.81 -5.16 -22.49
N TYR A 16 3.66 -5.95 -21.41
CA TYR A 16 4.12 -7.34 -21.38
C TYR A 16 3.34 -8.23 -22.35
N THR A 17 2.01 -8.11 -22.38
CA THR A 17 1.15 -8.89 -23.30
C THR A 17 1.45 -8.57 -24.77
N ALA A 18 1.84 -7.34 -25.11
CA ALA A 18 2.26 -6.98 -26.44
C ALA A 18 3.52 -7.74 -26.91
N GLU A 19 4.41 -8.11 -25.98
CA GLU A 19 5.62 -8.90 -26.23
C GLU A 19 5.38 -10.41 -26.07
N HIS A 20 4.40 -10.78 -25.22
CA HIS A 20 4.03 -12.14 -24.86
C HIS A 20 2.52 -12.37 -25.08
N PRO A 21 2.07 -12.48 -26.35
CA PRO A 21 0.64 -12.55 -26.68
C PRO A 21 -0.04 -13.84 -26.17
N GLU A 22 0.72 -14.84 -25.76
CA GLU A 22 0.24 -16.06 -25.12
C GLU A 22 -0.15 -15.84 -23.65
N VAL A 23 0.26 -14.72 -23.04
CA VAL A 23 -0.03 -14.41 -21.63
C VAL A 23 -1.25 -13.50 -21.51
N THR A 24 -2.16 -13.88 -20.62
CA THR A 24 -3.33 -13.06 -20.25
C THR A 24 -3.31 -12.79 -18.75
N PHE A 25 -3.49 -11.53 -18.38
CA PHE A 25 -3.56 -11.12 -16.98
C PHE A 25 -5.00 -11.08 -16.45
N ARG A 26 -5.17 -11.55 -15.23
CA ARG A 26 -6.36 -11.32 -14.42
C ARG A 26 -5.92 -10.65 -13.13
N PHE A 27 -6.01 -9.34 -13.08
CA PHE A 27 -5.66 -8.57 -11.90
C PHE A 27 -6.81 -8.53 -10.90
N ASN A 28 -6.47 -8.64 -9.63
CA ASN A 28 -7.34 -8.34 -8.50
C ASN A 28 -6.61 -7.33 -7.61
N PHE A 29 -7.18 -6.13 -7.48
CA PHE A 29 -6.61 -5.03 -6.74
C PHE A 29 -7.47 -4.69 -5.53
N ASP A 30 -6.89 -4.82 -4.33
CA ASP A 30 -7.53 -4.45 -3.07
C ASP A 30 -6.46 -4.17 -2.01
N SER A 31 -6.86 -3.95 -0.77
CA SER A 31 -5.92 -3.88 0.34
C SER A 31 -5.14 -5.20 0.46
N SER A 32 -3.87 -5.11 0.83
CA SER A 32 -3.05 -6.32 1.00
C SER A 32 -3.61 -7.25 2.08
N GLY A 33 -4.32 -6.72 3.08
CA GLY A 33 -5.01 -7.50 4.10
C GLY A 33 -6.17 -8.31 3.52
N THR A 34 -7.04 -7.68 2.72
CA THR A 34 -8.14 -8.36 2.02
C THR A 34 -7.61 -9.45 1.09
N LEU A 35 -6.59 -9.14 0.28
CA LEU A 35 -5.98 -10.11 -0.64
C LEU A 35 -5.35 -11.29 0.10
N LYS A 36 -4.66 -11.04 1.22
CA LYS A 36 -4.14 -12.10 2.09
C LYS A 36 -5.25 -13.04 2.55
N THR A 37 -6.38 -12.49 3.00
CA THR A 37 -7.53 -13.28 3.43
C THR A 37 -8.10 -14.11 2.29
N GLN A 38 -8.26 -13.53 1.10
CA GLN A 38 -8.72 -14.26 -0.09
C GLN A 38 -7.78 -15.43 -0.44
N ILE A 39 -6.46 -15.24 -0.35
CA ILE A 39 -5.46 -16.30 -0.57
C ILE A 39 -5.65 -17.42 0.46
N GLN A 40 -5.82 -17.08 1.74
CA GLN A 40 -6.08 -18.06 2.81
C GLN A 40 -7.36 -18.85 2.60
N GLU A 41 -8.39 -18.21 2.03
CA GLU A 41 -9.68 -18.83 1.69
C GLU A 41 -9.66 -19.63 0.38
N GLY A 42 -8.49 -19.71 -0.29
CA GLY A 42 -8.28 -20.54 -1.46
C GLY A 42 -8.55 -19.83 -2.78
N ALA A 43 -8.48 -18.50 -2.84
CA ALA A 43 -8.55 -17.77 -4.09
C ALA A 43 -7.39 -18.20 -5.03
N ASP A 44 -7.71 -18.40 -6.30
CA ASP A 44 -6.73 -18.69 -7.34
C ASP A 44 -5.83 -17.47 -7.55
N CYS A 45 -4.52 -17.65 -7.31
CA CYS A 45 -3.54 -16.58 -7.36
C CYS A 45 -2.16 -17.14 -7.70
N ASP A 46 -1.56 -16.63 -8.76
CA ASP A 46 -0.21 -17.01 -9.19
C ASP A 46 0.87 -16.12 -8.54
N LEU A 47 0.63 -14.80 -8.49
CA LEU A 47 1.58 -13.81 -8.00
C LEU A 47 0.89 -12.85 -7.02
N PHE A 48 1.43 -12.71 -5.83
CA PHE A 48 1.00 -11.75 -4.82
C PHE A 48 2.01 -10.62 -4.64
N ILE A 49 1.56 -9.36 -4.74
CA ILE A 49 2.35 -8.17 -4.49
C ILE A 49 1.66 -7.36 -3.40
N SER A 50 2.32 -7.22 -2.26
CA SER A 50 1.78 -6.56 -1.06
C SER A 50 2.38 -5.16 -0.92
N ALA A 51 1.59 -4.20 -0.43
CA ALA A 51 2.06 -2.86 -0.06
C ALA A 51 2.76 -2.80 1.32
N GLY A 52 3.04 -3.95 1.92
CA GLY A 52 3.74 -4.05 3.20
C GLY A 52 4.24 -5.45 3.49
N GLN A 53 5.34 -5.52 4.22
CA GLN A 53 5.99 -6.77 4.58
C GLN A 53 5.12 -7.68 5.47
N LYS A 54 4.28 -7.09 6.33
CA LYS A 54 3.49 -7.85 7.32
C LYS A 54 2.57 -8.87 6.66
N GLN A 55 1.80 -8.49 5.65
CA GLN A 55 0.84 -9.37 4.99
C GLN A 55 1.54 -10.50 4.22
N MET A 56 2.66 -10.20 3.57
CA MET A 56 3.49 -11.22 2.93
C MET A 56 4.08 -12.18 3.96
N ASN A 57 4.64 -11.66 5.06
CA ASN A 57 5.21 -12.47 6.14
C ASN A 57 4.17 -13.40 6.79
N GLN A 58 2.92 -12.97 6.88
CA GLN A 58 1.83 -13.80 7.43
C GLN A 58 1.48 -15.02 6.56
N LEU A 59 1.87 -15.03 5.29
CA LEU A 59 1.66 -16.15 4.35
C LEU A 59 2.93 -16.97 4.11
N ASP A 60 4.07 -16.55 4.65
CA ASP A 60 5.40 -17.11 4.40
C ASP A 60 5.87 -17.91 5.62
N ILE A 61 6.03 -19.23 5.45
CA ILE A 61 6.47 -20.13 6.51
C ILE A 61 7.89 -19.82 7.03
N THR A 62 8.71 -19.13 6.24
CA THR A 62 10.06 -18.71 6.63
C THR A 62 10.08 -17.47 7.53
N ALA A 63 8.95 -16.77 7.65
CA ALA A 63 8.82 -15.64 8.55
C ALA A 63 8.78 -16.06 10.02
N SER A 64 9.07 -15.11 10.93
CA SER A 64 9.03 -15.41 12.36
C SER A 64 7.63 -15.82 12.82
N ALA A 65 7.56 -16.73 13.80
CA ALA A 65 6.31 -17.20 14.38
C ALA A 65 5.49 -16.09 15.07
N ASP A 66 6.13 -14.99 15.46
CA ASP A 66 5.44 -13.82 16.03
C ASP A 66 4.59 -13.08 14.99
N VAL A 67 4.94 -13.18 13.69
CA VAL A 67 4.20 -12.58 12.57
C VAL A 67 3.31 -13.59 11.88
N ASN A 68 3.84 -14.76 11.51
CA ASN A 68 3.08 -15.87 10.94
C ASN A 68 2.62 -16.82 12.06
N LYS A 69 1.69 -16.35 12.87
CA LYS A 69 1.21 -17.08 14.07
C LYS A 69 0.47 -18.37 13.74
N ASP A 70 -0.14 -18.42 12.56
CA ASP A 70 -0.94 -19.57 12.12
C ASP A 70 -0.11 -20.60 11.35
N GLY A 71 1.21 -20.35 11.16
CA GLY A 71 2.11 -21.26 10.44
C GLY A 71 1.72 -21.46 8.98
N LEU A 72 1.22 -20.40 8.32
CA LEU A 72 0.77 -20.47 6.94
C LEU A 72 1.93 -20.62 5.97
N ASP A 73 1.75 -21.45 4.95
CA ASP A 73 2.77 -21.81 3.96
C ASP A 73 2.23 -21.65 2.54
N PHE A 74 1.90 -20.42 2.16
CA PHE A 74 1.34 -20.10 0.84
C PHE A 74 2.38 -19.55 -0.14
N VAL A 75 3.48 -18.99 0.35
CA VAL A 75 4.49 -18.28 -0.46
C VAL A 75 5.59 -19.25 -0.90
N ASP A 76 5.95 -19.25 -2.18
CA ASP A 76 7.21 -19.79 -2.66
C ASP A 76 8.34 -18.82 -2.23
N ALA A 77 8.96 -19.14 -1.10
CA ALA A 77 9.97 -18.28 -0.46
C ALA A 77 11.18 -17.99 -1.37
N ASP A 78 11.53 -18.93 -2.26
CA ASP A 78 12.64 -18.77 -3.21
C ASP A 78 12.32 -17.73 -4.31
N SER A 79 11.04 -17.48 -4.56
CA SER A 79 10.59 -16.46 -5.52
C SER A 79 10.45 -15.07 -4.90
N ARG A 80 10.49 -14.96 -3.56
CA ARG A 80 10.20 -13.71 -2.87
C ARG A 80 11.27 -12.66 -3.07
N VAL A 81 10.85 -11.47 -3.49
CA VAL A 81 11.71 -10.29 -3.67
C VAL A 81 11.11 -9.06 -2.97
N ASN A 82 11.96 -8.12 -2.56
CA ASN A 82 11.54 -6.77 -2.25
C ASN A 82 11.55 -6.00 -3.57
N LEU A 83 10.37 -5.75 -4.12
CA LEU A 83 10.23 -5.25 -5.49
C LEU A 83 10.37 -3.73 -5.57
N LEU A 84 9.67 -3.01 -4.69
CA LEU A 84 9.57 -1.54 -4.74
C LEU A 84 9.66 -0.95 -3.34
N GLU A 85 10.13 0.30 -3.28
CA GLU A 85 9.98 1.20 -2.14
C GLU A 85 9.00 2.31 -2.51
N ASN A 86 8.13 2.71 -1.56
CA ASN A 86 7.21 3.82 -1.69
C ASN A 86 7.39 4.78 -0.50
N LYS A 87 6.70 5.90 -0.54
CA LYS A 87 6.70 6.93 0.50
C LYS A 87 5.30 7.14 1.02
N VAL A 88 5.19 7.34 2.31
CA VAL A 88 3.95 7.76 2.97
C VAL A 88 3.92 9.26 3.01
N VAL A 89 2.83 9.84 2.53
CA VAL A 89 2.69 11.29 2.41
C VAL A 89 1.39 11.77 3.04
N LEU A 90 1.42 13.01 3.50
CA LEU A 90 0.27 13.76 3.97
C LEU A 90 -0.32 14.55 2.80
N CYS A 91 -1.61 14.38 2.58
CA CYS A 91 -2.37 15.14 1.58
C CYS A 91 -3.53 15.88 2.26
N VAL A 92 -3.87 17.03 1.69
CA VAL A 92 -5.03 17.84 2.04
C VAL A 92 -5.86 18.09 0.78
N PRO A 93 -7.15 18.40 0.87
CA PRO A 93 -7.95 18.81 -0.27
C PRO A 93 -7.37 20.04 -0.96
N GLU A 94 -7.57 20.15 -2.27
CA GLU A 94 -7.18 21.34 -3.02
C GLU A 94 -7.85 22.59 -2.45
N GLY A 95 -7.06 23.64 -2.23
CA GLY A 95 -7.55 24.90 -1.65
C GLY A 95 -7.85 24.84 -0.14
N SER A 96 -7.38 23.82 0.57
CA SER A 96 -7.53 23.76 2.04
C SER A 96 -6.94 24.99 2.72
N ASP A 97 -7.68 25.58 3.64
CA ASP A 97 -7.30 26.75 4.47
C ASP A 97 -7.02 26.38 5.94
N LYS A 98 -6.96 25.10 6.26
CA LYS A 98 -6.78 24.59 7.62
C LYS A 98 -5.37 24.77 8.18
N GLY A 99 -4.38 25.14 7.36
CA GLY A 99 -2.99 25.29 7.79
C GLY A 99 -2.27 23.98 8.09
N ILE A 100 -2.74 22.87 7.51
CA ILE A 100 -2.11 21.55 7.64
C ILE A 100 -1.05 21.43 6.54
N ASP A 101 0.17 21.86 6.81
CA ASP A 101 1.28 21.89 5.86
C ASP A 101 2.40 20.89 6.20
N SER A 102 2.26 20.18 7.30
CA SER A 102 3.25 19.21 7.80
C SER A 102 2.59 18.16 8.71
N PHE A 103 3.29 17.05 8.98
CA PHE A 103 2.87 16.08 9.99
C PHE A 103 2.85 16.68 11.39
N ASP A 104 3.73 17.65 11.68
CA ASP A 104 3.71 18.38 12.96
C ASP A 104 2.41 19.18 13.10
N ALA A 105 2.01 19.93 12.07
CA ALA A 105 0.75 20.67 12.04
C ALA A 105 -0.45 19.73 12.16
N LEU A 106 -0.46 18.61 11.40
CA LEU A 106 -1.50 17.57 11.52
C LEU A 106 -1.63 17.08 12.97
N ALA A 107 -0.50 16.79 13.63
CA ALA A 107 -0.52 16.30 15.01
C ALA A 107 -1.14 17.31 15.98
N GLU A 108 -0.89 18.61 15.83
CA GLU A 108 -1.52 19.66 16.66
C GLU A 108 -3.03 19.74 16.41
N HIS A 109 -3.49 19.67 15.16
CA HIS A 109 -4.92 19.63 14.83
C HIS A 109 -5.62 18.38 15.37
N LEU A 110 -4.96 17.21 15.30
CA LEU A 110 -5.50 15.96 15.87
C LEU A 110 -5.62 16.04 17.40
N LYS A 111 -4.66 16.65 18.09
CA LYS A 111 -4.75 16.93 19.54
C LYS A 111 -5.90 17.90 19.87
N ALA A 112 -6.08 18.92 19.05
CA ALA A 112 -7.18 19.89 19.19
C ALA A 112 -8.54 19.31 18.81
N GLN A 113 -8.59 18.20 18.06
CA GLN A 113 -9.79 17.54 17.57
C GLN A 113 -10.67 18.49 16.71
N ASP A 114 -10.06 19.36 15.92
CA ASP A 114 -10.74 20.42 15.15
C ASP A 114 -10.77 20.15 13.63
N ILE A 115 -10.37 18.95 13.22
CA ILE A 115 -10.36 18.47 11.83
C ILE A 115 -10.99 17.09 11.69
N LEU A 116 -11.32 16.73 10.45
CA LEU A 116 -11.62 15.36 10.04
C LEU A 116 -10.41 14.78 9.30
N PHE A 117 -9.96 13.62 9.74
CA PHE A 117 -8.80 12.93 9.21
C PHE A 117 -9.15 11.55 8.71
N CYS A 118 -8.70 11.19 7.49
CA CYS A 118 -8.89 9.86 6.93
C CYS A 118 -7.59 9.06 6.90
N MET A 119 -7.66 7.80 7.31
CA MET A 119 -6.57 6.84 7.20
C MET A 119 -7.07 5.46 6.78
N GLY A 120 -6.20 4.61 6.28
CA GLY A 120 -6.52 3.20 6.09
C GLY A 120 -6.82 2.52 7.43
N ASN A 121 -7.71 1.53 7.44
CA ASN A 121 -7.94 0.71 8.63
C ASN A 121 -6.72 -0.19 8.94
N SER A 122 -6.77 -0.98 10.03
CA SER A 122 -5.67 -1.82 10.49
C SER A 122 -5.24 -2.94 9.51
N ASP A 123 -6.08 -3.30 8.54
CA ASP A 123 -5.78 -4.31 7.53
C ASP A 123 -5.14 -3.70 6.28
N VAL A 124 -5.17 -2.38 6.15
CA VAL A 124 -4.57 -1.63 5.04
C VAL A 124 -3.13 -1.26 5.39
N PRO A 125 -2.13 -1.62 4.57
CA PRO A 125 -0.73 -1.30 4.87
C PRO A 125 -0.47 0.19 5.14
N VAL A 126 -1.04 1.12 4.35
CA VAL A 126 -0.89 2.56 4.62
C VAL A 126 -1.50 2.97 5.96
N GLY A 127 -2.58 2.30 6.40
CA GLY A 127 -3.14 2.47 7.74
C GLY A 127 -2.17 2.06 8.84
N GLN A 128 -1.46 0.95 8.65
CA GLN A 128 -0.43 0.48 9.61
C GLN A 128 0.77 1.44 9.69
N TYR A 129 1.17 2.05 8.57
CA TYR A 129 2.17 3.12 8.59
C TYR A 129 1.64 4.38 9.28
N THR A 130 0.38 4.73 9.05
CA THR A 130 -0.27 5.86 9.73
C THR A 130 -0.37 5.64 11.24
N GLN A 131 -0.67 4.41 11.68
CA GLN A 131 -0.65 4.06 13.11
C GLN A 131 0.71 4.30 13.75
N LYS A 132 1.81 3.99 13.03
CA LYS A 132 3.16 4.29 13.52
C LYS A 132 3.41 5.79 13.61
N ILE A 133 2.91 6.58 12.65
CA ILE A 133 3.00 8.05 12.68
C ILE A 133 2.23 8.61 13.89
N LEU A 134 0.99 8.14 14.13
CA LEU A 134 0.22 8.53 15.31
C LEU A 134 0.98 8.20 16.62
N ALA A 135 1.57 6.99 16.69
CA ALA A 135 2.37 6.58 17.85
C ALA A 135 3.63 7.44 18.02
N TYR A 136 4.31 7.83 16.94
CA TYR A 136 5.45 8.74 16.98
C TYR A 136 5.08 10.08 17.63
N TYR A 137 3.89 10.63 17.33
CA TYR A 137 3.37 11.85 17.93
C TYR A 137 2.63 11.63 19.26
N GLN A 138 2.65 10.39 19.80
CA GLN A 138 2.00 10.02 21.06
C GLN A 138 0.48 10.29 21.04
N LEU A 139 -0.15 10.09 19.87
CA LEU A 139 -1.59 10.24 19.67
C LEU A 139 -2.31 8.90 19.88
N ASP A 140 -3.44 8.92 20.57
CA ASP A 140 -4.28 7.75 20.80
C ASP A 140 -5.33 7.63 19.68
N GLU A 141 -5.08 6.70 18.74
CA GLU A 141 -5.98 6.42 17.59
C GLU A 141 -7.41 6.11 18.07
N ALA A 142 -7.55 5.27 19.12
CA ALA A 142 -8.87 4.86 19.60
C ALA A 142 -9.65 6.04 20.20
N ALA A 143 -8.97 6.92 20.92
CA ALA A 143 -9.58 8.13 21.46
C ALA A 143 -10.02 9.10 20.36
N LEU A 144 -9.19 9.30 19.33
CA LEU A 144 -9.50 10.14 18.18
C LEU A 144 -10.67 9.57 17.36
N ALA A 145 -10.71 8.26 17.15
CA ALA A 145 -11.83 7.60 16.48
C ALA A 145 -13.13 7.72 17.28
N ALA A 146 -13.07 7.53 18.59
CA ALA A 146 -14.24 7.69 19.48
C ALA A 146 -14.76 9.14 19.49
N ALA A 147 -13.88 10.14 19.33
CA ALA A 147 -14.23 11.54 19.18
C ALA A 147 -14.79 11.90 17.78
N GLY A 148 -14.79 10.97 16.84
CA GLY A 148 -15.26 11.20 15.46
C GLY A 148 -14.28 11.98 14.59
N VAL A 149 -13.02 12.10 15.02
CA VAL A 149 -11.95 12.80 14.29
C VAL A 149 -11.41 11.94 13.14
N ILE A 150 -11.35 10.60 13.31
CA ILE A 150 -10.82 9.67 12.33
C ILE A 150 -11.95 8.97 11.57
N THR A 151 -11.82 8.95 10.24
CA THR A 151 -12.55 8.04 9.34
C THR A 151 -11.59 7.02 8.75
N TYR A 152 -12.11 5.86 8.35
CA TYR A 152 -11.29 4.76 7.84
C TYR A 152 -11.66 4.37 6.42
N GLY A 153 -10.64 4.22 5.56
CA GLY A 153 -10.79 3.56 4.28
C GLY A 153 -10.48 2.06 4.38
N SER A 154 -11.18 1.23 3.63
CA SER A 154 -10.92 -0.21 3.53
C SER A 154 -9.72 -0.53 2.60
N ASN A 155 -9.27 0.43 1.83
CA ASN A 155 -8.05 0.44 1.02
C ASN A 155 -7.56 1.88 0.81
N VAL A 156 -6.37 2.04 0.23
CA VAL A 156 -5.76 3.38 0.04
C VAL A 156 -6.57 4.25 -0.92
N LYS A 157 -7.24 3.67 -1.92
CA LYS A 157 -8.05 4.44 -2.89
C LYS A 157 -9.25 5.12 -2.24
N GLU A 158 -9.87 4.49 -1.25
CA GLU A 158 -10.94 5.13 -0.47
C GLU A 158 -10.43 6.31 0.34
N VAL A 159 -9.22 6.21 0.92
CA VAL A 159 -8.60 7.35 1.62
C VAL A 159 -8.34 8.49 0.64
N THR A 160 -7.72 8.19 -0.51
CA THR A 160 -7.45 9.18 -1.56
C THR A 160 -8.73 9.88 -2.03
N THR A 161 -9.81 9.11 -2.25
CA THR A 161 -11.11 9.64 -2.67
C THR A 161 -11.67 10.63 -1.64
N GLN A 162 -11.65 10.30 -0.34
CA GLN A 162 -12.16 11.20 0.70
C GLN A 162 -11.39 12.53 0.73
N VAL A 163 -10.07 12.51 0.53
CA VAL A 163 -9.26 13.72 0.44
C VAL A 163 -9.61 14.52 -0.82
N THR A 164 -9.66 13.86 -1.99
CA THR A 164 -9.95 14.51 -3.28
C THR A 164 -11.33 15.17 -3.30
N GLU A 165 -12.33 14.53 -2.68
CA GLU A 165 -13.71 15.04 -2.60
C GLU A 165 -13.88 16.10 -1.50
N GLY A 166 -12.85 16.37 -0.68
CA GLY A 166 -12.95 17.29 0.45
C GLY A 166 -13.89 16.84 1.56
N SER A 167 -14.14 15.53 1.66
CA SER A 167 -14.96 14.94 2.73
C SER A 167 -14.22 14.94 4.08
N VAL A 168 -12.90 15.11 4.04
CA VAL A 168 -12.01 15.22 5.20
C VAL A 168 -11.00 16.35 4.98
N ASP A 169 -10.41 16.86 6.06
CA ASP A 169 -9.44 17.95 6.01
C ASP A 169 -8.01 17.47 5.69
N ALA A 170 -7.71 16.21 5.98
CA ALA A 170 -6.43 15.60 5.68
C ALA A 170 -6.53 14.08 5.54
N GLY A 171 -5.57 13.48 4.83
CA GLY A 171 -5.43 12.04 4.73
C GLY A 171 -3.98 11.62 4.53
N VAL A 172 -3.65 10.42 4.98
CA VAL A 172 -2.34 9.80 4.77
C VAL A 172 -2.49 8.70 3.73
N VAL A 173 -1.71 8.84 2.66
CA VAL A 173 -1.71 7.95 1.49
C VAL A 173 -0.27 7.65 1.06
N TYR A 174 -0.09 6.86 0.00
CA TYR A 174 1.22 6.75 -0.62
C TYR A 174 1.45 7.87 -1.65
N CYS A 175 2.72 8.21 -1.88
CA CYS A 175 3.12 9.19 -2.90
C CYS A 175 2.53 8.86 -4.27
N THR A 176 2.51 7.57 -4.62
CA THR A 176 1.95 7.06 -5.88
C THR A 176 0.44 7.29 -6.01
N ASP A 177 -0.31 7.14 -4.91
CA ASP A 177 -1.76 7.37 -4.91
C ASP A 177 -2.07 8.87 -4.99
N ALA A 178 -1.28 9.70 -4.32
CA ALA A 178 -1.37 11.15 -4.45
C ALA A 178 -1.12 11.59 -5.89
N TYR A 179 -0.05 11.06 -6.53
CA TYR A 179 0.26 11.32 -7.93
C TYR A 179 -0.90 10.93 -8.86
N SER A 180 -1.42 9.71 -8.73
CA SER A 180 -2.53 9.19 -9.57
C SER A 180 -3.81 10.00 -9.41
N ALA A 181 -4.05 10.57 -8.23
CA ALA A 181 -5.23 11.40 -7.94
C ALA A 181 -5.04 12.88 -8.27
N GLY A 182 -3.83 13.28 -8.73
CA GLY A 182 -3.51 14.70 -8.97
C GLY A 182 -3.40 15.53 -7.69
N LEU A 183 -3.25 14.88 -6.53
CA LEU A 183 -3.01 15.57 -5.26
C LEU A 183 -1.53 15.93 -5.12
N THR A 184 -1.27 17.11 -4.57
CA THR A 184 0.08 17.51 -4.20
C THR A 184 0.29 17.21 -2.72
N PRO A 185 1.23 16.30 -2.36
CA PRO A 185 1.57 16.09 -0.96
C PRO A 185 2.06 17.38 -0.30
N VAL A 186 1.65 17.60 0.94
CA VAL A 186 2.11 18.75 1.74
C VAL A 186 3.30 18.37 2.63
N ASP A 187 3.47 17.07 2.93
CA ASP A 187 4.61 16.57 3.69
C ASP A 187 4.86 15.08 3.42
N GLU A 188 6.08 14.59 3.70
CA GLU A 188 6.51 13.20 3.57
C GLU A 188 6.95 12.65 4.93
N ALA A 189 6.42 11.48 5.31
CA ALA A 189 6.80 10.83 6.56
C ALA A 189 8.26 10.35 6.53
N THR A 190 8.99 10.61 7.59
CA THR A 190 10.37 10.15 7.74
C THR A 190 10.45 8.67 8.14
N LYS A 191 11.65 8.08 8.01
CA LYS A 191 11.89 6.70 8.45
C LYS A 191 11.69 6.53 9.96
N GLU A 192 11.92 7.57 10.75
CA GLU A 192 11.70 7.59 12.19
C GLU A 192 10.21 7.53 12.54
N MET A 193 9.35 8.14 11.71
CA MET A 193 7.91 8.15 11.93
C MET A 193 7.27 6.80 11.63
N CYS A 194 7.60 6.15 10.51
CA CYS A 194 6.87 4.96 10.09
C CYS A 194 7.73 3.79 9.54
N GLY A 195 9.04 3.97 9.39
CA GLY A 195 9.94 3.00 8.77
C GLY A 195 9.90 3.06 7.24
N GLN A 196 10.60 2.12 6.59
CA GLN A 196 10.58 1.99 5.12
C GLN A 196 9.30 1.31 4.64
N VAL A 197 8.80 1.76 3.51
CA VAL A 197 7.62 1.21 2.85
C VAL A 197 8.06 0.30 1.72
N ILE A 198 8.22 -0.99 2.02
CA ILE A 198 8.67 -2.00 1.06
C ILE A 198 7.47 -2.79 0.55
N TYR A 199 7.42 -2.97 -0.76
CA TYR A 199 6.46 -3.80 -1.48
C TYR A 199 7.10 -5.14 -1.83
N PRO A 200 6.90 -6.18 -1.04
CA PRO A 200 7.35 -7.53 -1.40
C PRO A 200 6.42 -8.14 -2.44
N ALA A 201 7.03 -8.93 -3.33
CA ALA A 201 6.33 -9.75 -4.31
C ALA A 201 6.78 -11.20 -4.20
N ALA A 202 5.88 -12.14 -4.43
CA ALA A 202 6.21 -13.56 -4.45
C ALA A 202 5.20 -14.36 -5.27
N VAL A 203 5.66 -15.42 -5.91
CA VAL A 203 4.82 -16.46 -6.50
C VAL A 203 4.23 -17.32 -5.38
N LEU A 204 2.99 -17.75 -5.53
CA LEU A 204 2.36 -18.62 -4.54
C LEU A 204 2.62 -20.10 -4.85
N LYS A 205 2.72 -20.93 -3.81
CA LYS A 205 2.96 -22.38 -3.95
C LYS A 205 1.86 -23.11 -4.72
N ALA A 206 0.63 -22.62 -4.62
CA ALA A 206 -0.54 -23.17 -5.33
C ALA A 206 -0.75 -22.55 -6.71
N ALA A 207 0.20 -21.75 -7.22
CA ALA A 207 0.11 -21.11 -8.53
C ALA A 207 -0.10 -22.12 -9.65
N SER A 208 -1.16 -21.96 -10.41
CA SER A 208 -1.45 -22.80 -11.58
C SER A 208 -0.50 -22.50 -12.75
N ASN A 209 0.04 -21.27 -12.79
CA ASN A 209 0.93 -20.77 -13.84
C ASN A 209 2.28 -20.29 -13.24
N ALA A 210 2.89 -21.10 -12.35
CA ALA A 210 4.07 -20.69 -11.56
C ALA A 210 5.25 -20.18 -12.41
N GLU A 211 5.55 -20.83 -13.54
CA GLU A 211 6.66 -20.43 -14.41
C GLU A 211 6.37 -19.07 -15.08
N ALA A 212 5.17 -18.88 -15.65
CA ALA A 212 4.78 -17.60 -16.22
C ALA A 212 4.75 -16.48 -15.16
N ALA A 213 4.34 -16.80 -13.93
CA ALA A 213 4.38 -15.86 -12.81
C ALA A 213 5.81 -15.46 -12.42
N LYS A 214 6.77 -16.40 -12.44
CA LYS A 214 8.19 -16.13 -12.20
C LYS A 214 8.80 -15.29 -13.31
N GLU A 215 8.46 -15.58 -14.57
CA GLU A 215 8.91 -14.78 -15.72
C GLU A 215 8.38 -13.35 -15.64
N PHE A 216 7.10 -13.16 -15.31
CA PHE A 216 6.53 -11.83 -15.11
C PHE A 216 7.16 -11.12 -13.90
N LEU A 217 7.39 -11.82 -12.79
CA LEU A 217 8.07 -11.24 -11.63
C LEU A 217 9.51 -10.80 -11.96
N ALA A 218 10.21 -11.54 -12.81
CA ALA A 218 11.53 -11.13 -13.32
C ALA A 218 11.41 -9.91 -14.24
N TYR A 219 10.39 -9.85 -15.09
CA TYR A 219 10.14 -8.69 -15.94
C TYR A 219 9.85 -7.41 -15.13
N LEU A 220 9.10 -7.52 -14.01
CA LEU A 220 8.83 -6.38 -13.12
C LEU A 220 10.09 -5.75 -12.53
N GLN A 221 11.22 -6.48 -12.51
CA GLN A 221 12.52 -6.00 -12.03
C GLN A 221 13.42 -5.44 -13.15
N THR A 222 12.95 -5.41 -14.40
CA THR A 222 13.69 -4.82 -15.51
C THR A 222 13.61 -3.29 -15.51
N ASP A 223 14.61 -2.62 -16.11
CA ASP A 223 14.59 -1.16 -16.27
C ASP A 223 13.32 -0.67 -16.98
N LYS A 224 12.77 -1.46 -17.91
CA LYS A 224 11.55 -1.13 -18.64
C LYS A 224 10.33 -1.03 -17.71
N ALA A 225 10.11 -2.03 -16.87
CA ALA A 225 9.02 -2.02 -15.90
C ALA A 225 9.28 -0.99 -14.78
N MET A 226 10.55 -0.88 -14.35
CA MET A 226 10.94 0.06 -13.29
C MET A 226 10.69 1.51 -13.72
N THR A 227 10.94 1.87 -14.98
CA THR A 227 10.61 3.22 -15.51
C THR A 227 9.12 3.56 -15.34
N VAL A 228 8.22 2.60 -15.49
CA VAL A 228 6.77 2.83 -15.27
C VAL A 228 6.48 3.06 -13.80
N PHE A 229 7.09 2.29 -12.91
CA PHE A 229 6.93 2.46 -11.47
C PHE A 229 7.50 3.80 -10.98
N GLU A 230 8.70 4.17 -11.42
CA GLU A 230 9.36 5.44 -11.07
C GLU A 230 8.58 6.64 -11.59
N GLY A 231 7.93 6.51 -12.74
CA GLY A 231 7.09 7.56 -13.34
C GLY A 231 5.92 8.01 -12.46
N VAL A 232 5.51 7.22 -11.47
CA VAL A 232 4.45 7.56 -10.51
C VAL A 232 4.96 7.71 -9.07
N GLY A 233 6.29 7.62 -8.84
CA GLY A 233 6.92 7.91 -7.55
C GLY A 233 7.34 6.70 -6.71
N PHE A 234 7.28 5.47 -7.25
CA PHE A 234 8.00 4.34 -6.65
C PHE A 234 9.51 4.45 -6.89
N SER A 235 10.29 3.72 -6.13
CA SER A 235 11.71 3.50 -6.38
C SER A 235 12.06 2.00 -6.28
N ALA A 236 13.14 1.60 -6.92
CA ALA A 236 13.73 0.29 -6.72
C ALA A 236 14.27 0.17 -5.29
N VAL A 237 14.31 -1.08 -4.76
CA VAL A 237 14.88 -1.39 -3.43
C VAL A 237 16.34 -1.76 -3.56
#